data_7db78c12c77637881585c08cc3127de5
#
_entry.id   7db78c12c77637881585c08cc3127de5
#
_cell.length_a   1.000
_cell.length_b   1.000
_cell.length_c   1.000
_cell.angle_alpha   90.00
_cell.angle_beta   90.00
_cell.angle_gamma   90.00
#
_symmetry.space_group_name_H-M   'P 1'
#
loop_
_entity.id
_entity.type
_entity.pdbx_description
1 polymer ?
#
loop_
_entity_poly.entity_id
_entity_poly.type
_entity_poly.pdbx_seq_one_letter_code
_entity_poly.pdbx_strand_id
1 'polypeptide(L)'
;VVPEVNPEHIEVIESQRKRLGTKRGFIAVKSNCSIQSYVPALSPLRKYGIQNVLACTYQAISGAGKTFERWPEILDNIVPYIGGEEEKSEKEPLKVWGKIENGQIVSADSPLITTQCLRVPVSDGHTAAVFVSFEQKPSKEEILKIWEDFKGVPQELELPSAPKQFIHYFQEDDRPQAKLDRN
;
A
#
# COMPACT_ATOMS: atom_id res chain seq x y z
N VAL A 1 -0.44 -0.98 -9.99
CA VAL A 1 -0.46 -2.42 -9.68
C VAL A 1 0.35 -2.66 -8.41
N VAL A 2 -0.17 -3.50 -7.51
CA VAL A 2 0.53 -4.13 -6.40
C VAL A 2 0.53 -5.62 -6.71
N PRO A 3 1.66 -6.20 -7.15
CA PRO A 3 1.69 -7.53 -7.75
C PRO A 3 1.10 -8.64 -6.88
N GLU A 4 1.22 -8.51 -5.56
CA GLU A 4 0.69 -9.47 -4.60
C GLU A 4 -0.82 -9.31 -4.35
N VAL A 5 -1.40 -8.18 -4.75
CA VAL A 5 -2.80 -7.83 -4.43
C VAL A 5 -3.69 -7.84 -5.66
N ASN A 6 -3.25 -7.22 -6.76
CA ASN A 6 -4.08 -7.02 -7.95
C ASN A 6 -3.29 -7.21 -9.27
N PRO A 7 -2.60 -8.35 -9.45
CA PRO A 7 -1.84 -8.62 -10.68
C PRO A 7 -2.74 -8.63 -11.92
N GLU A 8 -4.01 -8.99 -11.80
CA GLU A 8 -5.01 -9.02 -12.88
C GLU A 8 -5.25 -7.63 -13.49
N HIS A 9 -4.96 -6.55 -12.78
CA HIS A 9 -5.08 -5.19 -13.34
C HIS A 9 -4.17 -4.95 -14.55
N ILE A 10 -3.19 -5.84 -14.81
CA ILE A 10 -2.37 -5.78 -16.01
C ILE A 10 -3.18 -6.05 -17.31
N GLU A 11 -4.33 -6.69 -17.21
CA GLU A 11 -5.21 -6.98 -18.35
C GLU A 11 -5.72 -5.73 -19.07
N VAL A 12 -5.74 -4.56 -18.40
CA VAL A 12 -6.08 -3.28 -19.05
C VAL A 12 -5.11 -2.88 -20.16
N ILE A 13 -3.93 -3.51 -20.21
CA ILE A 13 -2.91 -3.25 -21.24
C ILE A 13 -3.47 -3.45 -22.64
N GLU A 14 -4.29 -4.45 -22.86
CA GLU A 14 -4.88 -4.72 -24.17
C GLU A 14 -5.78 -3.57 -24.65
N SER A 15 -6.58 -3.02 -23.74
CA SER A 15 -7.40 -1.83 -24.01
C SER A 15 -6.56 -0.58 -24.21
N GLN A 16 -5.47 -0.43 -23.45
CA GLN A 16 -4.54 0.67 -23.63
C GLN A 16 -3.83 0.61 -24.98
N ARG A 17 -3.37 -0.58 -25.40
CA ARG A 17 -2.76 -0.78 -26.71
C ARG A 17 -3.68 -0.37 -27.84
N LYS A 18 -4.95 -0.79 -27.80
CA LYS A 18 -5.97 -0.39 -28.77
C LYS A 18 -6.13 1.13 -28.83
N ARG A 19 -6.27 1.78 -27.66
CA ARG A 19 -6.44 3.22 -27.56
C ARG A 19 -5.22 4.02 -28.05
N LEU A 20 -4.01 3.54 -27.76
CA LEU A 20 -2.75 4.20 -28.11
C LEU A 20 -2.20 3.79 -29.48
N GLY A 21 -2.80 2.80 -30.14
CA GLY A 21 -2.32 2.28 -31.43
C GLY A 21 -0.97 1.56 -31.33
N THR A 22 -0.57 1.09 -30.14
CA THR A 22 0.71 0.40 -29.92
C THR A 22 0.56 -1.11 -30.08
N LYS A 23 1.62 -1.76 -30.60
CA LYS A 23 1.62 -3.22 -30.77
C LYS A 23 2.51 -3.96 -29.77
N ARG A 24 3.46 -3.25 -29.15
CA ARG A 24 4.46 -3.82 -28.23
C ARG A 24 4.66 -2.90 -27.05
N GLY A 25 5.19 -3.47 -25.97
CA GLY A 25 5.51 -2.78 -24.75
C GLY A 25 4.28 -2.32 -23.97
N PHE A 26 4.52 -1.94 -22.75
CA PHE A 26 3.57 -1.31 -21.84
C PHE A 26 4.33 -0.67 -20.69
N ILE A 27 3.64 0.20 -19.96
CA ILE A 27 4.14 0.77 -18.70
C ILE A 27 3.19 0.32 -17.60
N ALA A 28 3.71 -0.43 -16.63
CA ALA A 28 3.02 -0.73 -15.40
C ALA A 28 3.57 0.18 -14.29
N VAL A 29 2.69 0.82 -13.55
CA VAL A 29 3.05 1.77 -12.50
C VAL A 29 2.58 1.20 -11.16
N LYS A 30 3.46 1.24 -10.15
CA LYS A 30 3.05 0.93 -8.77
C LYS A 30 2.16 2.05 -8.22
N SER A 31 1.35 1.72 -7.22
CA SER A 31 0.55 2.68 -6.47
C SER A 31 1.42 3.65 -5.64
N ASN A 32 0.80 4.67 -5.06
CA ASN A 32 1.45 5.60 -4.14
C ASN A 32 2.22 4.84 -3.04
N CYS A 33 3.39 5.36 -2.66
CA CYS A 33 4.27 4.67 -1.72
C CYS A 33 3.70 4.60 -0.30
N SER A 34 2.93 5.60 0.14
CA SER A 34 2.37 5.62 1.48
C SER A 34 1.34 4.51 1.70
N ILE A 35 0.48 4.25 0.70
CA ILE A 35 -0.56 3.22 0.82
C ILE A 35 0.02 1.80 0.84
N GLN A 36 1.22 1.60 0.32
CA GLN A 36 1.90 0.30 0.36
C GLN A 36 2.31 -0.11 1.78
N SER A 37 2.31 0.81 2.74
CA SER A 37 2.55 0.51 4.16
C SER A 37 1.36 -0.20 4.83
N TYR A 38 0.13 -0.13 4.26
CA TYR A 38 -1.04 -0.72 4.90
C TYR A 38 -1.98 -1.49 3.95
N VAL A 39 -2.12 -1.10 2.70
CA VAL A 39 -3.03 -1.78 1.74
C VAL A 39 -2.72 -3.26 1.59
N PRO A 40 -1.45 -3.70 1.46
CA PRO A 40 -1.15 -5.13 1.39
C PRO A 40 -1.60 -5.91 2.62
N ALA A 41 -1.41 -5.36 3.81
CA ALA A 41 -1.83 -6.01 5.06
C ALA A 41 -3.36 -6.09 5.21
N LEU A 42 -4.09 -5.09 4.71
CA LEU A 42 -5.55 -5.06 4.74
C LEU A 42 -6.19 -5.92 3.64
N SER A 43 -5.51 -6.12 2.52
CA SER A 43 -6.07 -6.80 1.36
C SER A 43 -6.62 -8.21 1.68
N PRO A 44 -5.90 -9.09 2.38
CA PRO A 44 -6.44 -10.41 2.73
C PRO A 44 -7.54 -10.37 3.80
N LEU A 45 -7.68 -9.25 4.51
CA LEU A 45 -8.72 -9.05 5.53
C LEU A 45 -10.04 -8.54 4.95
N ARG A 46 -10.09 -8.16 3.68
CA ARG A 46 -11.31 -7.65 3.03
C ARG A 46 -12.50 -8.60 3.10
N LYS A 47 -12.26 -9.90 3.20
CA LYS A 47 -13.30 -10.93 3.37
C LYS A 47 -14.17 -10.73 4.61
N TYR A 48 -13.70 -9.98 5.61
CA TYR A 48 -14.46 -9.63 6.82
C TYR A 48 -15.31 -8.37 6.68
N GLY A 49 -15.37 -7.77 5.47
CA GLY A 49 -16.14 -6.55 5.22
C GLY A 49 -15.53 -5.34 5.91
N ILE A 50 -14.39 -4.85 5.40
CA ILE A 50 -13.80 -3.59 5.90
C ILE A 50 -14.78 -2.45 5.61
N GLN A 51 -15.23 -1.75 6.66
CA GLN A 51 -16.16 -0.63 6.57
C GLN A 51 -15.46 0.72 6.55
N ASN A 52 -14.54 0.90 7.50
CA ASN A 52 -13.78 2.15 7.63
C ASN A 52 -12.30 1.86 7.85
N VAL A 53 -11.47 2.70 7.26
CA VAL A 53 -10.03 2.74 7.49
C VAL A 53 -9.66 4.16 7.87
N LEU A 54 -9.07 4.36 9.05
CA LEU A 54 -8.43 5.59 9.44
C LEU A 54 -6.93 5.34 9.51
N ALA A 55 -6.17 6.02 8.66
CA ALA A 55 -4.73 5.82 8.57
C ALA A 55 -3.97 7.13 8.79
N CYS A 56 -3.00 7.11 9.70
CA CYS A 56 -2.01 8.17 9.82
C CYS A 56 -0.68 7.66 9.29
N THR A 57 -0.17 8.26 8.20
CA THR A 57 1.07 7.83 7.57
C THR A 57 2.25 8.69 8.01
N TYR A 58 3.33 8.04 8.39
CA TYR A 58 4.61 8.67 8.76
C TYR A 58 5.58 8.46 7.59
N GLN A 59 5.69 9.48 6.75
CA GLN A 59 6.40 9.35 5.48
C GLN A 59 7.85 9.83 5.58
N ALA A 60 8.77 9.00 5.13
CA ALA A 60 10.19 9.29 5.04
C ALA A 60 10.51 10.41 4.04
N ILE A 61 11.61 11.13 4.26
CA ILE A 61 12.04 12.26 3.41
C ILE A 61 12.42 11.86 1.99
N SER A 62 12.82 10.60 1.77
CA SER A 62 13.08 10.06 0.42
C SER A 62 11.84 10.14 -0.49
N GLY A 63 10.62 10.06 0.05
CA GLY A 63 9.38 10.27 -0.68
C GLY A 63 9.23 11.69 -1.25
N ALA A 64 9.94 12.67 -0.71
CA ALA A 64 10.05 14.02 -1.23
C ALA A 64 11.30 14.23 -2.12
N GLY A 65 12.07 13.18 -2.42
CA GLY A 65 13.33 13.28 -3.14
C GLY A 65 14.42 14.02 -2.35
N LYS A 66 14.33 14.02 -1.02
CA LYS A 66 15.23 14.76 -0.12
C LYS A 66 16.13 13.81 0.66
N THR A 67 17.28 14.36 1.08
CA THR A 67 18.17 13.76 2.08
C THR A 67 18.29 14.72 3.26
N PHE A 68 18.78 14.28 4.40
CA PHE A 68 19.03 15.16 5.55
C PHE A 68 20.02 16.30 5.23
N GLU A 69 20.98 16.07 4.35
CA GLU A 69 21.91 17.09 3.90
C GLU A 69 21.23 18.19 3.09
N ARG A 70 20.23 17.83 2.26
CA ARG A 70 19.49 18.77 1.40
C ARG A 70 18.25 19.36 2.09
N TRP A 71 17.91 18.85 3.24
CA TRP A 71 16.78 19.33 4.03
C TRP A 71 17.06 19.17 5.54
N PRO A 72 18.07 19.93 6.07
CA PRO A 72 18.45 19.82 7.47
C PRO A 72 17.36 20.27 8.44
N GLU A 73 16.42 21.14 8.01
CA GLU A 73 15.32 21.66 8.84
C GLU A 73 14.30 20.60 9.24
N ILE A 74 14.33 19.43 8.60
CA ILE A 74 13.45 18.30 8.97
C ILE A 74 13.95 17.56 10.22
N LEU A 75 15.23 17.71 10.57
CA LEU A 75 15.77 17.09 11.78
C LEU A 75 15.06 17.67 13.01
N ASP A 76 14.65 16.79 13.93
CA ASP A 76 13.88 17.16 15.12
C ASP A 76 12.57 17.90 14.80
N ASN A 77 11.94 17.62 13.64
CA ASN A 77 10.77 18.31 13.14
C ASN A 77 9.79 17.36 12.45
N ILE A 78 8.51 17.74 12.39
CA ILE A 78 7.45 17.04 11.67
C ILE A 78 6.71 18.04 10.78
N VAL A 79 6.52 17.70 9.50
CA VAL A 79 5.62 18.43 8.62
C VAL A 79 4.23 17.79 8.71
N PRO A 80 3.22 18.51 9.23
CA PRO A 80 1.93 17.91 9.59
C PRO A 80 1.00 17.66 8.39
N TYR A 81 1.36 18.14 7.21
CA TYR A 81 0.57 18.01 5.99
C TYR A 81 1.45 17.90 4.76
N ILE A 82 1.12 16.96 3.89
CA ILE A 82 1.79 16.78 2.59
C ILE A 82 0.75 16.99 1.49
N GLY A 83 0.90 18.09 0.72
CA GLY A 83 -0.08 18.48 -0.30
C GLY A 83 -0.43 17.37 -1.29
N GLY A 84 -1.70 17.02 -1.38
CA GLY A 84 -2.25 16.01 -2.28
C GLY A 84 -2.01 14.55 -1.88
N GLU A 85 -1.30 14.26 -0.79
CA GLU A 85 -1.06 12.88 -0.36
C GLU A 85 -2.27 12.25 0.31
N GLU A 86 -3.05 13.01 1.08
CA GLU A 86 -4.26 12.52 1.73
C GLU A 86 -5.29 12.08 0.68
N GLU A 87 -5.55 12.90 -0.34
CA GLU A 87 -6.47 12.56 -1.43
C GLU A 87 -6.05 11.29 -2.18
N LYS A 88 -4.75 11.10 -2.44
CA LYS A 88 -4.23 9.87 -3.04
C LYS A 88 -4.41 8.67 -2.11
N SER A 89 -4.08 8.84 -0.83
CA SER A 89 -4.17 7.78 0.17
C SER A 89 -5.60 7.34 0.44
N GLU A 90 -6.59 8.18 0.18
CA GLU A 90 -8.01 7.86 0.28
C GLU A 90 -8.56 7.19 -1.00
N LYS A 91 -8.10 7.62 -2.17
CA LYS A 91 -8.65 7.15 -3.46
C LYS A 91 -7.91 5.95 -4.06
N GLU A 92 -6.57 5.92 -3.97
CA GLU A 92 -5.80 4.87 -4.63
C GLU A 92 -6.04 3.46 -4.06
N PRO A 93 -6.25 3.24 -2.74
CA PRO A 93 -6.62 1.92 -2.24
C PRO A 93 -7.89 1.38 -2.87
N LEU A 94 -8.90 2.21 -3.06
CA LEU A 94 -10.15 1.83 -3.73
C LEU A 94 -9.90 1.39 -5.17
N LYS A 95 -8.95 2.03 -5.87
CA LYS A 95 -8.53 1.61 -7.20
C LYS A 95 -7.74 0.31 -7.16
N VAL A 96 -6.86 0.11 -6.18
CA VAL A 96 -6.12 -1.16 -5.99
C VAL A 96 -7.10 -2.32 -5.75
N TRP A 97 -8.15 -2.10 -4.98
CA TRP A 97 -9.20 -3.06 -4.68
C TRP A 97 -10.35 -3.06 -5.69
N GLY A 98 -10.21 -2.27 -6.74
CA GLY A 98 -11.16 -2.21 -7.85
C GLY A 98 -11.14 -3.46 -8.71
N LYS A 99 -11.93 -3.46 -9.76
CA LYS A 99 -12.03 -4.55 -10.74
C LYS A 99 -11.96 -4.00 -12.16
N ILE A 100 -11.69 -4.88 -13.11
CA ILE A 100 -11.68 -4.51 -14.51
C ILE A 100 -13.09 -4.68 -15.09
N GLU A 101 -13.64 -3.60 -15.63
CA GLU A 101 -14.88 -3.59 -16.37
C GLU A 101 -14.66 -2.87 -17.71
N ASN A 102 -15.06 -3.50 -18.82
CA ASN A 102 -14.92 -2.96 -20.17
C ASN A 102 -13.50 -2.44 -20.49
N GLY A 103 -12.46 -3.15 -19.99
CA GLY A 103 -11.06 -2.79 -20.21
C GLY A 103 -10.57 -1.56 -19.45
N GLN A 104 -11.27 -1.18 -18.39
CA GLN A 104 -10.90 -0.09 -17.49
C GLN A 104 -10.96 -0.57 -16.04
N ILE A 105 -10.15 0.03 -15.17
CA ILE A 105 -10.21 -0.23 -13.73
C ILE A 105 -11.33 0.63 -13.15
N VAL A 106 -12.35 -0.01 -12.60
CA VAL A 106 -13.41 0.61 -11.81
C VAL A 106 -13.05 0.49 -10.35
N SER A 107 -12.98 1.61 -9.65
CA SER A 107 -12.66 1.64 -8.22
C SER A 107 -13.75 0.96 -7.40
N ALA A 108 -13.36 0.35 -6.29
CA ALA A 108 -14.31 -0.13 -5.29
C ALA A 108 -15.04 1.05 -4.62
N ASP A 109 -16.28 0.84 -4.20
CA ASP A 109 -17.10 1.84 -3.53
C ASP A 109 -16.87 1.87 -2.00
N SER A 110 -16.19 0.89 -1.48
CA SER A 110 -15.86 0.72 -0.05
C SER A 110 -14.45 0.15 0.12
N PRO A 111 -13.84 0.32 1.31
CA PRO A 111 -14.31 1.00 2.52
C PRO A 111 -14.28 2.54 2.41
N LEU A 112 -14.87 3.23 3.40
CA LEU A 112 -14.58 4.65 3.63
C LEU A 112 -13.16 4.75 4.19
N ILE A 113 -12.32 5.57 3.57
CA ILE A 113 -10.94 5.78 3.99
C ILE A 113 -10.73 7.24 4.35
N THR A 114 -10.18 7.49 5.53
CA THR A 114 -9.78 8.82 5.98
C THR A 114 -8.30 8.77 6.35
N THR A 115 -7.53 9.70 5.84
CA THR A 115 -6.08 9.69 6.06
C THR A 115 -5.54 11.02 6.57
N GLN A 116 -4.43 10.93 7.32
CA GLN A 116 -3.55 12.03 7.62
C GLN A 116 -2.14 11.65 7.20
N CYS A 117 -1.48 12.52 6.44
CA CYS A 117 -0.17 12.25 5.88
C CYS A 117 0.88 13.22 6.42
N LEU A 118 1.80 12.69 7.24
CA LEU A 118 2.87 13.43 7.89
C LEU A 118 4.22 13.15 7.24
N ARG A 119 5.10 14.16 7.19
CA ARG A 119 6.51 13.94 6.90
C ARG A 119 7.31 13.91 8.20
N VAL A 120 8.09 12.86 8.37
CA VAL A 120 8.89 12.62 9.58
C VAL A 120 10.38 12.56 9.24
N PRO A 121 11.28 12.82 10.23
CA PRO A 121 12.73 12.82 10.04
C PRO A 121 13.29 11.39 9.93
N VAL A 122 12.80 10.62 8.99
CA VAL A 122 13.24 9.27 8.64
C VAL A 122 13.78 9.31 7.22
N SER A 123 14.96 8.73 6.98
CA SER A 123 15.56 8.74 5.63
C SER A 123 14.71 7.98 4.63
N ASP A 124 14.38 6.73 4.93
CA ASP A 124 13.67 5.80 4.06
C ASP A 124 12.72 4.90 4.87
N GLY A 125 11.70 4.37 4.19
CA GLY A 125 10.70 3.50 4.80
C GLY A 125 9.53 4.29 5.39
N HIS A 126 8.33 4.08 4.83
CA HIS A 126 7.09 4.66 5.36
C HIS A 126 6.46 3.71 6.36
N THR A 127 5.89 4.27 7.41
CA THR A 127 5.06 3.54 8.37
C THR A 127 3.66 4.14 8.41
N ALA A 128 2.70 3.39 8.94
CA ALA A 128 1.35 3.89 9.16
C ALA A 128 0.77 3.33 10.47
N ALA A 129 0.07 4.18 11.22
CA ALA A 129 -0.87 3.74 12.24
C ALA A 129 -2.25 3.62 11.58
N VAL A 130 -2.88 2.45 11.70
CA VAL A 130 -4.11 2.15 10.98
C VAL A 130 -5.17 1.59 11.93
N PHE A 131 -6.36 2.21 11.92
CA PHE A 131 -7.53 1.74 12.63
C PHE A 131 -8.56 1.26 11.62
N VAL A 132 -9.09 0.07 11.84
CA VAL A 132 -10.01 -0.58 10.89
C VAL A 132 -11.25 -1.04 11.60
N SER A 133 -12.42 -0.73 11.04
CA SER A 133 -13.68 -1.35 11.44
C SER A 133 -14.12 -2.37 10.40
N PHE A 134 -14.66 -3.48 10.87
CA PHE A 134 -15.13 -4.60 10.06
C PHE A 134 -16.62 -4.85 10.27
N GLU A 135 -17.28 -5.35 9.26
CA GLU A 135 -18.63 -5.88 9.40
C GLU A 135 -18.63 -7.12 10.31
N GLN A 136 -17.67 -8.02 10.08
CA GLN A 136 -17.41 -9.20 10.92
C GLN A 136 -16.01 -9.06 11.51
N LYS A 137 -15.92 -8.66 12.77
CA LYS A 137 -14.64 -8.43 13.43
C LYS A 137 -13.84 -9.74 13.58
N PRO A 138 -12.69 -9.91 12.90
CA PRO A 138 -11.84 -11.07 13.11
C PRO A 138 -11.16 -11.05 14.48
N SER A 139 -10.80 -12.21 15.00
CA SER A 139 -9.92 -12.32 16.16
C SER A 139 -8.47 -11.99 15.76
N LYS A 140 -7.62 -11.72 16.76
CA LYS A 140 -6.18 -11.51 16.53
C LYS A 140 -5.55 -12.74 15.88
N GLU A 141 -5.90 -13.93 16.36
CA GLU A 141 -5.39 -15.21 15.88
C GLU A 141 -5.76 -15.45 14.41
N GLU A 142 -6.98 -15.11 14.01
CA GLU A 142 -7.43 -15.19 12.63
C GLU A 142 -6.65 -14.22 11.73
N ILE A 143 -6.42 -12.99 12.18
CA ILE A 143 -5.63 -12.00 11.44
C ILE A 143 -4.19 -12.50 11.23
N LEU A 144 -3.55 -12.96 12.31
CA LEU A 144 -2.17 -13.45 12.24
C LEU A 144 -2.04 -14.65 11.31
N LYS A 145 -2.99 -15.58 11.39
CA LYS A 145 -3.01 -16.75 10.50
C LYS A 145 -3.19 -16.37 9.03
N ILE A 146 -4.06 -15.39 8.75
CA ILE A 146 -4.26 -14.88 7.39
C ILE A 146 -2.99 -14.24 6.84
N TRP A 147 -2.29 -13.45 7.64
CA TRP A 147 -1.04 -12.82 7.23
C TRP A 147 0.08 -13.82 7.04
N GLU A 148 0.18 -14.84 7.90
CA GLU A 148 1.14 -15.94 7.77
C GLU A 148 0.93 -16.75 6.47
N ASP A 149 -0.33 -17.04 6.14
CA ASP A 149 -0.69 -17.85 4.98
C ASP A 149 -0.74 -17.03 3.67
N PHE A 150 -0.68 -15.70 3.74
CA PHE A 150 -0.87 -14.86 2.56
C PHE A 150 0.24 -15.03 1.54
N LYS A 151 -0.15 -15.41 0.33
CA LYS A 151 0.70 -15.50 -0.84
C LYS A 151 0.02 -14.82 -2.00
N GLY A 152 0.75 -13.94 -2.67
CA GLY A 152 0.35 -13.40 -3.96
C GLY A 152 0.98 -14.17 -5.11
N VAL A 153 0.61 -13.82 -6.34
CA VAL A 153 1.17 -14.43 -7.56
C VAL A 153 2.71 -14.44 -7.58
N PRO A 154 3.43 -13.38 -7.14
CA PRO A 154 4.88 -13.42 -7.08
C PRO A 154 5.46 -14.54 -6.19
N GLN A 155 4.82 -14.83 -5.06
CA GLN A 155 5.22 -15.91 -4.15
C GLN A 155 4.86 -17.28 -4.72
N GLU A 156 3.69 -17.42 -5.34
CA GLU A 156 3.25 -18.67 -5.99
C GLU A 156 4.16 -19.05 -7.16
N LEU A 157 4.64 -18.07 -7.93
CA LEU A 157 5.57 -18.25 -9.04
C LEU A 157 7.04 -18.32 -8.59
N GLU A 158 7.33 -18.18 -7.31
CA GLU A 158 8.69 -18.16 -6.75
C GLU A 158 9.62 -17.21 -7.51
N LEU A 159 9.13 -16.00 -7.82
CA LEU A 159 9.92 -15.02 -8.57
C LEU A 159 11.19 -14.63 -7.79
N PRO A 160 12.34 -14.45 -8.46
CA PRO A 160 13.63 -14.24 -7.80
C PRO A 160 13.70 -13.06 -6.83
N SER A 161 12.89 -12.01 -7.06
CA SER A 161 12.83 -10.82 -6.21
C SER A 161 11.64 -10.82 -5.23
N ALA A 162 10.78 -11.85 -5.28
CA ALA A 162 9.66 -11.95 -4.36
C ALA A 162 10.13 -12.44 -2.97
N PRO A 163 9.77 -11.75 -1.88
CA PRO A 163 10.06 -12.26 -0.54
C PRO A 163 9.27 -13.56 -0.31
N LYS A 164 9.86 -14.53 0.38
CA LYS A 164 9.17 -15.78 0.72
C LYS A 164 7.95 -15.55 1.59
N GLN A 165 8.08 -14.65 2.57
CA GLN A 165 7.00 -14.16 3.43
C GLN A 165 6.76 -12.69 3.08
N PHE A 166 5.57 -12.37 2.57
CA PHE A 166 5.26 -11.00 2.12
C PHE A 166 4.82 -10.09 3.26
N ILE A 167 4.01 -10.59 4.19
CA ILE A 167 3.56 -9.85 5.36
C ILE A 167 4.24 -10.44 6.60
N HIS A 168 4.98 -9.61 7.33
CA HIS A 168 5.65 -10.01 8.57
C HIS A 168 4.92 -9.42 9.77
N TYR A 169 4.65 -10.23 10.77
CA TYR A 169 4.18 -9.82 12.07
C TYR A 169 5.32 -9.91 13.09
N PHE A 170 5.57 -8.82 13.78
CA PHE A 170 6.51 -8.77 14.90
C PHE A 170 5.76 -8.97 16.22
N GLN A 171 6.34 -9.75 17.14
CA GLN A 171 5.78 -9.95 18.47
C GLN A 171 6.21 -8.85 19.44
N GLU A 172 7.30 -8.17 19.11
CA GLU A 172 7.85 -7.05 19.89
C GLU A 172 6.95 -5.81 19.76
N ASP A 173 6.62 -5.22 20.89
CA ASP A 173 5.69 -4.06 20.95
C ASP A 173 6.25 -2.80 20.28
N ASP A 174 7.57 -2.69 20.12
CA ASP A 174 8.24 -1.55 19.51
C ASP A 174 8.60 -1.76 18.03
N ARG A 175 8.08 -2.81 17.39
CA ARG A 175 8.32 -3.12 15.97
C ARG A 175 7.02 -3.09 15.15
N PRO A 176 7.05 -2.73 13.84
CA PRO A 176 8.25 -2.46 13.03
C PRO A 176 8.85 -1.07 13.25
N GLN A 177 10.16 -0.97 13.06
CA GLN A 177 10.88 0.30 13.03
C GLN A 177 11.52 0.52 11.67
N ALA A 178 11.26 1.67 11.02
CA ALA A 178 11.69 1.96 9.65
C ALA A 178 13.21 1.78 9.43
N LYS A 179 14.04 2.10 10.41
CA LYS A 179 15.50 1.94 10.29
C LYS A 179 15.95 0.49 10.40
N LEU A 180 15.27 -0.32 11.19
CA LEU A 180 15.69 -1.69 11.50
C LEU A 180 15.10 -2.73 10.55
N ASP A 181 13.88 -2.46 10.01
CA ASP A 181 13.07 -3.47 9.35
C ASP A 181 12.83 -3.21 7.85
N ARG A 182 13.46 -2.21 7.28
CA ARG A 182 13.25 -1.83 5.87
C ARG A 182 14.09 -2.61 4.85
N ASN A 183 14.95 -3.54 5.28
CA ASN A 183 15.82 -4.32 4.39
C ASN A 183 15.42 -5.80 4.38
#